data_d37bee5cbc70f4b8fa1bf000fc29c10a
#
_entry.id   d37bee5cbc70f4b8fa1bf000fc29c10a
#
_cell.length_a   1.000
_cell.length_b   1.000
_cell.length_c   1.000
_cell.angle_alpha   90.00
_cell.angle_beta   90.00
_cell.angle_gamma   90.00
#
_symmetry.space_group_name_H-M   'P 1'
#
loop_
_entity.id
_entity.type
_entity.pdbx_description
1 polymer ?
#
loop_
_entity_poly.entity_id
_entity_poly.type
_entity_poly.pdbx_seq_one_letter_code
_entity_poly.pdbx_strand_id
1 'polypeptide(L)'
;MNKTKEIAAIGVDRGGTWTRVAAIDARLRPVKNIRFRTAPLKTLPLKLAALLARWPGGASAPLVIATRGAFSRKWKKPFLVKALAGKLNLAGVVSDAEAAHFAAFKGKAGLLLIAGTGAVVFSGKPGAYKKTGGFNPPSGDPGSGRWLGRQYLGTLGRLHEAGALGHGPTAAYAKTLLARAARGDKACALLEAAAHYELALLLRTAAAPCRGQIRAALAGGLMENARFRANFARAARLALKGRKLVFIKAALSAGEAAARLALQHGRAK
;
A
#
# COMPACT_ATOMS: atom_id res chain seq x y z
N MET A 1 -37.42 -14.44 6.94
CA MET A 1 -36.83 -14.08 5.63
C MET A 1 -35.58 -13.25 5.86
N ASN A 2 -34.39 -13.80 5.62
CA ASN A 2 -33.12 -13.03 5.69
C ASN A 2 -33.14 -12.00 4.55
N LYS A 3 -33.33 -10.72 4.85
CA LYS A 3 -33.15 -9.64 3.87
C LYS A 3 -31.72 -9.72 3.36
N THR A 4 -31.55 -10.13 2.11
CA THR A 4 -30.26 -10.09 1.41
C THR A 4 -29.75 -8.67 1.55
N LYS A 5 -28.58 -8.47 2.20
CA LYS A 5 -27.98 -7.16 2.40
C LYS A 5 -27.66 -6.57 1.02
N GLU A 6 -28.31 -5.49 0.66
CA GLU A 6 -28.12 -4.79 -0.62
C GLU A 6 -26.68 -4.24 -0.70
N ILE A 7 -26.05 -4.41 -1.87
CA ILE A 7 -24.71 -3.90 -2.13
C ILE A 7 -24.79 -2.42 -2.47
N ALA A 8 -24.23 -1.58 -1.63
CA ALA A 8 -24.17 -0.12 -1.85
C ALA A 8 -22.88 0.33 -2.57
N ALA A 9 -21.78 -0.40 -2.42
CA ALA A 9 -20.53 -0.09 -3.12
C ALA A 9 -19.58 -1.30 -3.13
N ILE A 10 -18.67 -1.30 -4.11
CA ILE A 10 -17.68 -2.34 -4.32
C ILE A 10 -16.28 -1.75 -4.40
N GLY A 11 -15.32 -2.38 -3.74
CA GLY A 11 -13.91 -2.06 -3.82
C GLY A 11 -13.08 -3.25 -4.29
N VAL A 12 -12.14 -2.97 -5.17
CA VAL A 12 -11.16 -3.94 -5.64
C VAL A 12 -9.77 -3.49 -5.22
N ASP A 13 -9.06 -4.30 -4.45
CA ASP A 13 -7.63 -4.14 -4.16
C ASP A 13 -6.83 -5.14 -4.99
N ARG A 14 -6.19 -4.66 -6.05
CA ARG A 14 -5.32 -5.46 -6.90
C ARG A 14 -3.86 -5.31 -6.48
N GLY A 15 -3.43 -6.19 -5.58
CA GLY A 15 -2.02 -6.32 -5.19
C GLY A 15 -1.18 -7.12 -6.19
N GLY A 16 0.08 -7.41 -5.82
CA GLY A 16 1.00 -8.19 -6.66
C GLY A 16 0.65 -9.67 -6.73
N THR A 17 0.24 -10.27 -5.61
CA THR A 17 -0.04 -11.72 -5.48
C THR A 17 -1.53 -12.02 -5.43
N TRP A 18 -2.29 -11.19 -4.76
CA TRP A 18 -3.72 -11.36 -4.52
C TRP A 18 -4.52 -10.14 -4.98
N THR A 19 -5.65 -10.42 -5.61
CA THR A 19 -6.72 -9.44 -5.84
C THR A 19 -7.84 -9.74 -4.88
N ARG A 20 -8.30 -8.72 -4.16
CA ARG A 20 -9.40 -8.79 -3.19
C ARG A 20 -10.55 -7.93 -3.69
N VAL A 21 -11.76 -8.44 -3.57
CA VAL A 21 -13.00 -7.73 -3.91
C VAL A 21 -13.87 -7.69 -2.67
N ALA A 22 -14.23 -6.50 -2.23
CA ALA A 22 -15.07 -6.28 -1.06
C ALA A 22 -16.34 -5.52 -1.47
N ALA A 23 -17.51 -5.99 -1.04
CA ALA A 23 -18.77 -5.27 -1.15
C ALA A 23 -19.25 -4.84 0.23
N ILE A 24 -19.81 -3.64 0.32
CA ILE A 24 -20.38 -3.06 1.54
C ILE A 24 -21.82 -2.63 1.34
N ASP A 25 -22.61 -2.62 2.42
CA ASP A 25 -23.98 -2.05 2.43
C ASP A 25 -23.94 -0.53 2.69
N ALA A 26 -25.10 0.11 2.65
CA ALA A 26 -25.27 1.55 2.89
C ALA A 26 -24.84 1.97 4.33
N ARG A 27 -24.79 1.03 5.27
CA ARG A 27 -24.30 1.23 6.64
C ARG A 27 -22.80 0.93 6.79
N LEU A 28 -22.09 0.80 5.66
CA LEU A 28 -20.64 0.49 5.59
C LEU A 28 -20.24 -0.86 6.17
N ARG A 29 -21.16 -1.80 6.33
CA ARG A 29 -20.89 -3.15 6.83
C ARG A 29 -20.48 -4.06 5.69
N PRO A 30 -19.52 -4.98 5.87
CA PRO A 30 -19.17 -5.96 4.85
C PRO A 30 -20.38 -6.84 4.48
N VAL A 31 -20.63 -6.98 3.19
CA VAL A 31 -21.65 -7.87 2.60
C VAL A 31 -20.99 -9.08 2.00
N LYS A 32 -19.91 -8.87 1.22
CA LYS A 32 -19.16 -9.92 0.54
C LYS A 32 -17.67 -9.60 0.48
N ASN A 33 -16.84 -10.64 0.66
CA ASN A 33 -15.39 -10.54 0.48
C ASN A 33 -14.90 -11.77 -0.28
N ILE A 34 -14.20 -11.54 -1.39
CA ILE A 34 -13.58 -12.60 -2.19
C ILE A 34 -12.12 -12.25 -2.45
N ARG A 35 -11.27 -13.28 -2.53
CA ARG A 35 -9.89 -13.13 -2.99
C ARG A 35 -9.55 -14.16 -4.04
N PHE A 36 -8.70 -13.79 -4.98
CA PHE A 36 -8.15 -14.69 -5.99
C PHE A 36 -6.73 -14.27 -6.37
N ARG A 37 -5.98 -15.20 -6.98
CA ARG A 37 -4.62 -14.92 -7.48
C ARG A 37 -4.68 -13.78 -8.50
N THR A 38 -3.77 -12.80 -8.34
CA THR A 38 -3.68 -11.69 -9.27
C THR A 38 -3.24 -12.17 -10.64
N ALA A 39 -4.05 -11.85 -11.63
CA ALA A 39 -3.78 -12.07 -13.04
C ALA A 39 -3.30 -10.78 -13.73
N PRO A 40 -2.83 -10.83 -14.98
CA PRO A 40 -2.50 -9.63 -15.77
C PRO A 40 -3.63 -8.61 -15.75
N LEU A 41 -3.30 -7.31 -15.75
CA LEU A 41 -4.32 -6.24 -15.65
C LEU A 41 -5.35 -6.32 -16.79
N LYS A 42 -4.91 -6.75 -17.97
CA LYS A 42 -5.78 -6.89 -19.17
C LYS A 42 -6.95 -7.84 -18.98
N THR A 43 -6.80 -8.86 -18.12
CA THR A 43 -7.86 -9.86 -17.86
C THR A 43 -8.80 -9.47 -16.73
N LEU A 44 -8.44 -8.46 -15.92
CA LEU A 44 -9.23 -8.04 -14.76
C LEU A 44 -10.65 -7.58 -15.11
N PRO A 45 -10.88 -6.77 -16.18
CA PRO A 45 -12.23 -6.30 -16.53
C PRO A 45 -13.22 -7.43 -16.76
N LEU A 46 -12.86 -8.42 -17.58
CA LEU A 46 -13.71 -9.58 -17.87
C LEU A 46 -14.00 -10.38 -16.59
N LYS A 47 -12.96 -10.62 -15.79
CA LYS A 47 -13.11 -11.37 -14.53
C LYS A 47 -14.01 -10.66 -13.53
N LEU A 48 -13.92 -9.33 -13.43
CA LEU A 48 -14.80 -8.55 -12.56
C LEU A 48 -16.23 -8.53 -13.07
N ALA A 49 -16.45 -8.34 -14.38
CA ALA A 49 -17.79 -8.37 -14.96
C ALA A 49 -18.48 -9.71 -14.69
N ALA A 50 -17.82 -10.83 -14.96
CA ALA A 50 -18.35 -12.16 -14.70
C ALA A 50 -18.60 -12.44 -13.20
N LEU A 51 -17.73 -11.93 -12.31
CA LEU A 51 -17.88 -12.06 -10.87
C LEU A 51 -19.08 -11.26 -10.36
N LEU A 52 -19.16 -9.98 -10.74
CA LEU A 52 -20.13 -9.04 -10.19
C LEU A 52 -21.55 -9.25 -10.79
N ALA A 53 -21.66 -9.80 -11.99
CA ALA A 53 -22.95 -10.24 -12.54
C ALA A 53 -23.66 -11.30 -11.68
N ARG A 54 -22.89 -12.07 -10.90
CA ARG A 54 -23.44 -13.08 -9.95
C ARG A 54 -23.88 -12.48 -8.59
N TRP A 55 -23.69 -11.20 -8.40
CA TRP A 55 -24.05 -10.52 -7.14
C TRP A 55 -25.28 -9.64 -7.39
N PRO A 56 -26.38 -9.81 -6.65
CA PRO A 56 -27.52 -8.91 -6.75
C PRO A 56 -27.08 -7.45 -6.59
N GLY A 57 -27.37 -6.62 -7.61
CA GLY A 57 -26.92 -5.21 -7.65
C GLY A 57 -25.44 -5.00 -7.92
N GLY A 58 -24.63 -6.06 -8.12
CA GLY A 58 -23.18 -5.94 -8.21
C GLY A 58 -22.69 -5.19 -9.46
N ALA A 59 -23.36 -5.31 -10.59
CA ALA A 59 -22.96 -4.62 -11.81
C ALA A 59 -23.28 -3.11 -11.77
N SER A 60 -24.38 -2.73 -11.10
CA SER A 60 -24.84 -1.34 -10.97
C SER A 60 -24.21 -0.57 -9.81
N ALA A 61 -23.72 -1.28 -8.78
CA ALA A 61 -23.11 -0.66 -7.62
C ALA A 61 -21.82 0.12 -8.00
N PRO A 62 -21.58 1.32 -7.43
CA PRO A 62 -20.37 2.07 -7.68
C PRO A 62 -19.13 1.27 -7.29
N LEU A 63 -18.15 1.22 -8.20
CA LEU A 63 -16.94 0.41 -8.09
C LEU A 63 -15.70 1.30 -8.07
N VAL A 64 -14.79 1.11 -7.12
CA VAL A 64 -13.42 1.64 -7.17
C VAL A 64 -12.41 0.51 -7.26
N ILE A 65 -11.47 0.66 -8.18
CA ILE A 65 -10.34 -0.26 -8.36
C ILE A 65 -9.06 0.40 -7.85
N ALA A 66 -8.52 -0.13 -6.76
CA ALA A 66 -7.18 0.19 -6.27
C ALA A 66 -6.18 -0.76 -6.94
N THR A 67 -5.18 -0.23 -7.64
CA THR A 67 -4.18 -1.07 -8.31
C THR A 67 -2.79 -0.48 -8.23
N ARG A 68 -1.81 -1.35 -7.99
CA ARG A 68 -0.40 -0.98 -7.93
C ARG A 68 0.02 -0.15 -9.13
N GLY A 69 0.67 0.97 -8.88
CA GLY A 69 1.22 1.85 -9.90
C GLY A 69 0.19 2.68 -10.67
N ALA A 70 -1.08 2.76 -10.25
CA ALA A 70 -2.05 3.64 -10.89
C ALA A 70 -1.69 5.13 -10.75
N PHE A 71 -0.95 5.49 -9.70
CA PHE A 71 -0.45 6.84 -9.48
C PHE A 71 0.67 7.24 -10.47
N SER A 72 1.57 6.31 -10.80
CA SER A 72 2.75 6.59 -11.62
C SER A 72 2.60 6.17 -13.09
N ARG A 73 1.79 5.16 -13.37
CA ARG A 73 1.56 4.62 -14.73
C ARG A 73 0.25 5.15 -15.29
N LYS A 74 0.30 6.32 -15.91
CA LYS A 74 -0.87 7.09 -16.41
C LYS A 74 -1.81 6.29 -17.31
N TRP A 75 -1.33 5.28 -18.04
CA TRP A 75 -2.15 4.46 -18.95
C TRP A 75 -3.17 3.55 -18.25
N LYS A 76 -2.96 3.17 -16.98
CA LYS A 76 -3.80 2.19 -16.29
C LYS A 76 -5.23 2.67 -16.05
N LYS A 77 -5.38 3.93 -15.67
CA LYS A 77 -6.71 4.51 -15.42
C LYS A 77 -7.54 4.57 -16.70
N PRO A 78 -7.10 5.20 -17.82
CA PRO A 78 -7.88 5.20 -19.06
C PRO A 78 -8.16 3.79 -19.59
N PHE A 79 -7.20 2.85 -19.47
CA PHE A 79 -7.42 1.47 -19.86
C PHE A 79 -8.61 0.83 -19.10
N LEU A 80 -8.64 0.94 -17.76
CA LEU A 80 -9.72 0.36 -16.96
C LEU A 80 -11.06 1.06 -17.22
N VAL A 81 -11.07 2.38 -17.39
CA VAL A 81 -12.27 3.15 -17.74
C VAL A 81 -12.85 2.62 -19.05
N LYS A 82 -12.05 2.54 -20.12
CA LYS A 82 -12.48 2.03 -21.43
C LYS A 82 -12.96 0.57 -21.38
N ALA A 83 -12.21 -0.30 -20.69
CA ALA A 83 -12.50 -1.74 -20.65
C ALA A 83 -13.75 -2.11 -19.83
N LEU A 84 -14.18 -1.24 -18.91
CA LEU A 84 -15.36 -1.44 -18.04
C LEU A 84 -16.57 -0.60 -18.45
N ALA A 85 -16.42 0.32 -19.40
CA ALA A 85 -17.51 1.13 -19.91
C ALA A 85 -18.69 0.25 -20.38
N GLY A 86 -19.91 0.59 -19.95
CA GLY A 86 -21.14 -0.17 -20.27
C GLY A 86 -21.27 -1.54 -19.58
N LYS A 87 -20.26 -2.00 -18.83
CA LYS A 87 -20.27 -3.29 -18.14
C LYS A 87 -20.43 -3.18 -16.64
N LEU A 88 -19.76 -2.21 -16.02
CA LEU A 88 -19.79 -1.98 -14.58
C LEU A 88 -19.79 -0.47 -14.29
N ASN A 89 -20.40 -0.08 -13.19
CA ASN A 89 -20.42 1.32 -12.74
C ASN A 89 -19.09 1.71 -12.07
N LEU A 90 -18.05 1.96 -12.90
CA LEU A 90 -16.74 2.35 -12.43
C LEU A 90 -16.73 3.81 -11.94
N ALA A 91 -16.75 4.00 -10.61
CA ALA A 91 -16.69 5.31 -9.95
C ALA A 91 -15.27 5.89 -9.90
N GLY A 92 -14.22 5.02 -9.94
CA GLY A 92 -12.86 5.51 -9.95
C GLY A 92 -11.79 4.43 -9.99
N VAL A 93 -10.57 4.86 -10.36
CA VAL A 93 -9.34 4.05 -10.28
C VAL A 93 -8.33 4.81 -9.46
N VAL A 94 -7.84 4.18 -8.39
CA VAL A 94 -6.85 4.75 -7.45
C VAL A 94 -5.62 3.84 -7.35
N SER A 95 -4.54 4.32 -6.75
CA SER A 95 -3.41 3.46 -6.42
C SER A 95 -3.70 2.62 -5.16
N ASP A 96 -2.98 1.52 -5.01
CA ASP A 96 -2.95 0.72 -3.78
C ASP A 96 -2.54 1.57 -2.56
N ALA A 97 -1.63 2.53 -2.75
CA ALA A 97 -1.22 3.47 -1.72
C ALA A 97 -2.35 4.43 -1.29
N GLU A 98 -3.17 4.93 -2.23
CA GLU A 98 -4.32 5.77 -1.92
C GLU A 98 -5.38 5.00 -1.12
N ALA A 99 -5.66 3.76 -1.51
CA ALA A 99 -6.57 2.89 -0.77
C ALA A 99 -6.03 2.55 0.63
N ALA A 100 -4.73 2.26 0.77
CA ALA A 100 -4.09 2.01 2.06
C ALA A 100 -4.08 3.26 2.95
N HIS A 101 -3.87 4.44 2.38
CA HIS A 101 -3.96 5.72 3.09
C HIS A 101 -5.40 5.94 3.59
N PHE A 102 -6.39 5.73 2.75
CA PHE A 102 -7.79 5.85 3.15
C PHE A 102 -8.16 4.82 4.23
N ALA A 103 -7.63 3.60 4.16
CA ALA A 103 -7.84 2.57 5.18
C ALA A 103 -7.36 3.02 6.58
N ALA A 104 -6.24 3.75 6.63
CA ALA A 104 -5.68 4.26 7.88
C ALA A 104 -6.36 5.52 8.37
N PHE A 105 -6.63 6.47 7.48
CA PHE A 105 -7.02 7.84 7.87
C PHE A 105 -8.48 8.18 7.58
N LYS A 106 -9.24 7.30 6.91
CA LYS A 106 -10.68 7.47 6.58
C LYS A 106 -10.97 8.82 5.89
N GLY A 107 -10.12 9.21 4.94
CA GLY A 107 -10.23 10.47 4.19
C GLY A 107 -9.59 11.69 4.88
N LYS A 108 -9.13 11.58 6.13
CA LYS A 108 -8.40 12.65 6.83
C LYS A 108 -6.94 12.70 6.37
N ALA A 109 -6.30 13.85 6.56
CA ALA A 109 -4.88 13.99 6.27
C ALA A 109 -4.00 13.12 7.19
N GLY A 110 -2.90 12.61 6.62
CA GLY A 110 -1.94 11.77 7.33
C GLY A 110 -0.74 11.41 6.46
N LEU A 111 0.20 10.69 7.05
CA LEU A 111 1.41 10.18 6.40
C LEU A 111 1.34 8.65 6.35
N LEU A 112 1.33 8.06 5.16
CA LEU A 112 1.44 6.61 4.99
C LEU A 112 2.86 6.28 4.53
N LEU A 113 3.69 5.70 5.41
CA LEU A 113 4.96 5.11 5.02
C LEU A 113 4.73 3.67 4.54
N ILE A 114 5.11 3.40 3.32
CA ILE A 114 5.13 2.06 2.73
C ILE A 114 6.59 1.63 2.59
N ALA A 115 7.01 0.61 3.33
CA ALA A 115 8.34 0.02 3.25
C ALA A 115 8.24 -1.47 2.90
N GLY A 116 8.59 -1.82 1.70
CA GLY A 116 8.58 -3.16 1.12
C GLY A 116 9.78 -3.32 0.20
N THR A 117 9.60 -3.77 -1.04
CA THR A 117 10.67 -3.81 -2.06
C THR A 117 11.27 -2.42 -2.28
N GLY A 118 10.47 -1.36 -2.32
CA GLY A 118 10.87 0.05 -2.28
C GLY A 118 10.41 0.73 -0.99
N ALA A 119 10.70 2.03 -0.84
CA ALA A 119 10.26 2.83 0.28
C ALA A 119 9.70 4.19 -0.18
N VAL A 120 8.52 4.56 0.33
CA VAL A 120 7.83 5.80 -0.06
C VAL A 120 6.90 6.29 1.05
N VAL A 121 6.75 7.60 1.19
CA VAL A 121 5.69 8.20 2.00
C VAL A 121 4.67 8.88 1.10
N PHE A 122 3.41 8.53 1.29
CA PHE A 122 2.26 9.26 0.77
C PHE A 122 1.71 10.17 1.87
N SER A 123 1.64 11.46 1.59
CA SER A 123 1.11 12.47 2.52
C SER A 123 -0.08 13.19 1.90
N GLY A 124 -0.98 13.71 2.74
CA GLY A 124 -2.14 14.48 2.30
C GLY A 124 -3.48 13.81 2.59
N LYS A 125 -4.45 14.01 1.72
CA LYS A 125 -5.82 13.48 1.76
C LYS A 125 -6.29 13.11 0.35
N PRO A 126 -7.41 12.40 0.17
CA PRO A 126 -7.98 12.11 -1.15
C PRO A 126 -8.07 13.35 -2.03
N GLY A 127 -7.62 13.22 -3.29
CA GLY A 127 -7.55 14.32 -4.26
C GLY A 127 -6.32 15.23 -4.16
N ALA A 128 -5.56 15.19 -3.04
CA ALA A 128 -4.41 16.05 -2.79
C ALA A 128 -3.25 15.28 -2.15
N TYR A 129 -2.85 14.17 -2.79
CA TYR A 129 -1.71 13.37 -2.32
C TYR A 129 -0.38 13.90 -2.85
N LYS A 130 0.63 13.90 -1.95
CA LYS A 130 2.03 14.15 -2.27
C LYS A 130 2.84 12.88 -2.01
N LYS A 131 3.75 12.57 -2.90
CA LYS A 131 4.69 11.46 -2.79
C LYS A 131 6.07 11.98 -2.40
N THR A 132 6.69 11.38 -1.38
CA THR A 132 8.07 11.64 -0.96
C THR A 132 8.85 10.33 -1.03
N GLY A 133 9.98 10.28 -1.73
CA GLY A 133 10.73 9.04 -1.99
C GLY A 133 10.07 8.13 -3.04
N GLY A 134 10.45 6.85 -3.04
CA GLY A 134 9.98 5.86 -4.00
C GLY A 134 10.46 6.12 -5.43
N PHE A 135 11.68 6.61 -5.57
CA PHE A 135 12.32 6.89 -6.87
C PHE A 135 12.92 5.63 -7.50
N ASN A 136 13.08 4.57 -6.69
CA ASN A 136 13.60 3.28 -7.09
C ASN A 136 14.94 3.37 -7.83
N PRO A 137 15.96 4.04 -7.25
CA PRO A 137 17.29 4.14 -7.86
C PRO A 137 17.94 2.75 -8.00
N PRO A 138 19.04 2.60 -8.76
CA PRO A 138 19.72 1.33 -8.94
C PRO A 138 20.08 0.62 -7.62
N SER A 139 20.41 1.38 -6.57
CA SER A 139 20.68 0.88 -5.21
C SER A 139 19.43 0.43 -4.44
N GLY A 140 18.23 0.76 -4.91
CA GLY A 140 16.97 0.70 -4.17
C GLY A 140 16.72 1.99 -3.36
N ASP A 141 15.46 2.24 -3.03
CA ASP A 141 15.12 3.36 -2.14
C ASP A 141 15.76 3.12 -0.77
N PRO A 142 16.50 4.09 -0.17
CA PRO A 142 17.16 3.90 1.12
C PRO A 142 16.24 3.35 2.19
N GLY A 143 16.70 2.36 2.96
CA GLY A 143 15.91 1.67 3.98
C GLY A 143 14.89 0.66 3.48
N SER A 144 14.71 0.50 2.16
CA SER A 144 13.79 -0.48 1.57
C SER A 144 14.34 -1.91 1.63
N GLY A 145 13.49 -2.90 1.37
CA GLY A 145 13.90 -4.29 1.28
C GLY A 145 14.93 -4.55 0.18
N ARG A 146 14.82 -3.88 -0.98
CA ARG A 146 15.83 -3.98 -2.04
C ARG A 146 17.16 -3.37 -1.62
N TRP A 147 17.14 -2.22 -0.97
CA TRP A 147 18.33 -1.60 -0.41
C TRP A 147 19.01 -2.52 0.62
N LEU A 148 18.25 -3.03 1.60
CA LEU A 148 18.75 -4.00 2.59
C LEU A 148 19.33 -5.25 1.94
N GLY A 149 18.65 -5.82 0.95
CA GLY A 149 19.13 -6.99 0.23
C GLY A 149 20.44 -6.75 -0.51
N ARG A 150 20.60 -5.58 -1.12
CA ARG A 150 21.86 -5.16 -1.75
C ARG A 150 22.99 -5.01 -0.72
N GLN A 151 22.73 -4.32 0.38
CA GLN A 151 23.71 -4.17 1.45
C GLN A 151 24.15 -5.53 2.00
N TYR A 152 23.21 -6.44 2.22
CA TYR A 152 23.49 -7.79 2.68
C TYR A 152 24.33 -8.60 1.67
N LEU A 153 24.01 -8.56 0.38
CA LEU A 153 24.83 -9.18 -0.66
C LEU A 153 26.24 -8.58 -0.71
N GLY A 154 26.36 -7.28 -0.46
CA GLY A 154 27.65 -6.60 -0.35
C GLY A 154 28.52 -7.17 0.79
N THR A 155 27.95 -7.45 1.97
CA THR A 155 28.69 -8.07 3.09
C THR A 155 29.15 -9.49 2.80
N LEU A 156 28.57 -10.14 1.80
CA LEU A 156 28.95 -11.49 1.34
C LEU A 156 29.90 -11.48 0.12
N GLY A 157 30.37 -10.31 -0.34
CA GLY A 157 31.13 -10.18 -1.58
C GLY A 157 30.33 -10.42 -2.87
N ARG A 158 28.99 -10.52 -2.77
CA ARG A 158 28.05 -10.92 -3.85
C ARG A 158 27.24 -9.77 -4.41
N LEU A 159 27.75 -8.53 -4.31
CA LEU A 159 26.99 -7.32 -4.71
C LEU A 159 26.62 -7.34 -6.22
N HIS A 160 27.44 -7.97 -7.07
CA HIS A 160 27.18 -8.12 -8.50
C HIS A 160 25.86 -8.86 -8.79
N GLU A 161 25.48 -9.81 -7.94
CA GLU A 161 24.21 -10.54 -8.08
C GLU A 161 22.97 -9.66 -7.93
N ALA A 162 23.05 -8.60 -7.14
CA ALA A 162 21.92 -7.70 -6.93
C ALA A 162 21.44 -6.99 -8.21
N GLY A 163 22.33 -6.83 -9.20
CA GLY A 163 21.98 -6.32 -10.52
C GLY A 163 21.26 -7.36 -11.38
N ALA A 164 21.78 -8.59 -11.39
CA ALA A 164 21.24 -9.70 -12.18
C ALA A 164 19.89 -10.22 -11.67
N LEU A 165 19.71 -10.27 -10.34
CA LEU A 165 18.49 -10.83 -9.71
C LEU A 165 17.22 -10.02 -9.92
N GLY A 166 17.31 -8.73 -10.20
CA GLY A 166 16.18 -7.82 -10.25
C GLY A 166 15.63 -7.44 -8.87
N HIS A 167 14.55 -6.62 -8.86
CA HIS A 167 14.10 -5.91 -7.65
C HIS A 167 13.50 -6.81 -6.55
N GLY A 168 12.64 -7.73 -6.94
CA GLY A 168 11.93 -8.61 -6.00
C GLY A 168 12.85 -9.63 -5.34
N PRO A 169 13.57 -10.43 -6.11
CA PRO A 169 14.56 -11.38 -5.58
C PRO A 169 15.61 -10.72 -4.69
N THR A 170 16.17 -9.57 -5.11
CA THR A 170 17.11 -8.81 -4.25
C THR A 170 16.46 -8.41 -2.93
N ALA A 171 15.24 -7.91 -2.95
CA ALA A 171 14.52 -7.53 -1.73
C ALA A 171 14.21 -8.71 -0.81
N ALA A 172 14.17 -9.95 -1.33
CA ALA A 172 13.94 -11.13 -0.51
C ALA A 172 15.06 -11.39 0.50
N TYR A 173 16.31 -11.00 0.17
CA TYR A 173 17.46 -11.10 1.07
C TYR A 173 17.30 -10.26 2.35
N ALA A 174 16.43 -9.23 2.35
CA ALA A 174 16.14 -8.50 3.57
C ALA A 174 15.58 -9.40 4.67
N LYS A 175 14.82 -10.44 4.34
CA LYS A 175 14.31 -11.40 5.33
C LYS A 175 15.44 -12.15 6.03
N THR A 176 16.42 -12.60 5.26
CA THR A 176 17.62 -13.30 5.79
C THR A 176 18.42 -12.36 6.67
N LEU A 177 18.67 -11.13 6.22
CA LEU A 177 19.36 -10.10 7.01
C LEU A 177 18.65 -9.87 8.36
N LEU A 178 17.34 -9.62 8.35
CA LEU A 178 16.57 -9.37 9.56
C LEU A 178 16.54 -10.57 10.51
N ALA A 179 16.51 -11.80 9.97
CA ALA A 179 16.60 -13.03 10.77
C ALA A 179 17.97 -13.17 11.44
N ARG A 180 19.06 -12.87 10.72
CA ARG A 180 20.42 -12.87 11.29
C ARG A 180 20.62 -11.78 12.33
N ALA A 181 20.16 -10.57 12.06
CA ALA A 181 20.18 -9.46 13.04
C ALA A 181 19.45 -9.83 14.35
N ALA A 182 18.31 -10.53 14.23
CA ALA A 182 17.57 -11.01 15.39
C ALA A 182 18.29 -12.08 16.21
N ARG A 183 19.26 -12.80 15.60
CA ARG A 183 20.10 -13.79 16.26
C ARG A 183 21.43 -13.21 16.79
N GLY A 184 21.61 -11.91 16.74
CA GLY A 184 22.81 -11.23 17.28
C GLY A 184 23.94 -10.99 16.27
N ASP A 185 23.72 -11.25 14.97
CA ASP A 185 24.71 -10.88 13.92
C ASP A 185 24.89 -9.37 13.89
N LYS A 186 26.07 -8.91 14.33
CA LYS A 186 26.37 -7.48 14.49
C LYS A 186 26.34 -6.71 13.17
N ALA A 187 26.84 -7.28 12.08
CA ALA A 187 26.85 -6.64 10.76
C ALA A 187 25.42 -6.46 10.23
N CYS A 188 24.59 -7.51 10.34
CA CYS A 188 23.19 -7.43 9.97
C CYS A 188 22.40 -6.46 10.86
N ALA A 189 22.72 -6.38 12.17
CA ALA A 189 22.07 -5.42 13.08
C ALA A 189 22.40 -3.97 12.74
N LEU A 190 23.64 -3.68 12.34
CA LEU A 190 24.04 -2.35 11.86
C LEU A 190 23.30 -1.96 10.58
N LEU A 191 23.17 -2.87 9.62
CA LEU A 191 22.43 -2.62 8.39
C LEU A 191 20.93 -2.41 8.64
N GLU A 192 20.36 -3.14 9.59
CA GLU A 192 18.96 -2.92 10.02
C GLU A 192 18.79 -1.55 10.66
N ALA A 193 19.73 -1.13 11.54
CA ALA A 193 19.71 0.19 12.17
C ALA A 193 19.83 1.32 11.13
N ALA A 194 20.70 1.14 10.13
CA ALA A 194 20.84 2.08 9.03
C ALA A 194 19.53 2.19 8.22
N ALA A 195 18.83 1.07 7.95
CA ALA A 195 17.54 1.10 7.30
C ALA A 195 16.47 1.85 8.11
N HIS A 196 16.47 1.69 9.44
CA HIS A 196 15.56 2.45 10.32
C HIS A 196 15.85 3.95 10.25
N TYR A 197 17.12 4.34 10.24
CA TYR A 197 17.54 5.74 10.12
C TYR A 197 17.06 6.34 8.78
N GLU A 198 17.30 5.67 7.66
CA GLU A 198 16.89 6.13 6.33
C GLU A 198 15.36 6.29 6.20
N LEU A 199 14.61 5.32 6.70
CA LEU A 199 13.14 5.39 6.70
C LEU A 199 12.62 6.49 7.64
N ALA A 200 13.28 6.72 8.78
CA ALA A 200 12.93 7.79 9.70
C ALA A 200 13.22 9.17 9.10
N LEU A 201 14.33 9.30 8.37
CA LEU A 201 14.67 10.51 7.61
C LEU A 201 13.65 10.79 6.50
N LEU A 202 13.25 9.75 5.76
CA LEU A 202 12.20 9.85 4.74
C LEU A 202 10.87 10.33 5.34
N LEU A 203 10.47 9.76 6.49
CA LEU A 203 9.25 10.18 7.21
C LEU A 203 9.36 11.63 7.70
N ARG A 204 10.53 12.04 8.24
CA ARG A 204 10.80 13.39 8.69
C ARG A 204 10.68 14.40 7.54
N THR A 205 11.25 14.09 6.38
CA THR A 205 11.12 14.92 5.17
C THR A 205 9.68 15.10 4.74
N ALA A 206 8.90 14.00 4.72
CA ALA A 206 7.48 14.07 4.38
C ALA A 206 6.64 14.82 5.43
N ALA A 207 7.08 14.80 6.70
CA ALA A 207 6.41 15.48 7.80
C ALA A 207 6.76 16.98 7.91
N ALA A 208 7.77 17.47 7.20
CA ALA A 208 8.23 18.86 7.31
C ALA A 208 7.09 19.90 7.14
N PRO A 209 6.17 19.78 6.16
CA PRO A 209 5.08 20.74 6.00
C PRO A 209 3.92 20.55 7.00
N CYS A 210 3.92 19.49 7.80
CA CYS A 210 2.83 19.24 8.75
C CYS A 210 2.92 20.20 9.93
N ARG A 211 1.79 20.78 10.34
CA ARG A 211 1.66 21.57 11.58
C ARG A 211 1.00 20.71 12.66
N GLY A 212 1.40 20.90 13.93
CA GLY A 212 0.84 20.17 15.07
C GLY A 212 1.18 18.68 15.09
N GLN A 213 0.20 17.84 15.45
CA GLN A 213 0.37 16.41 15.59
C GLN A 213 0.58 15.70 14.26
N ILE A 214 1.67 14.93 14.15
CA ILE A 214 1.95 14.06 12.99
C ILE A 214 1.23 12.73 13.20
N ARG A 215 0.33 12.39 12.26
CA ARG A 215 -0.36 11.10 12.22
C ARG A 215 0.28 10.27 11.12
N ALA A 216 0.91 9.15 11.47
CA ALA A 216 1.57 8.26 10.52
C ALA A 216 0.97 6.85 10.56
N ALA A 217 0.84 6.21 9.42
CA ALA A 217 0.52 4.79 9.31
C ALA A 217 1.65 4.06 8.60
N LEU A 218 1.85 2.79 8.91
CA LEU A 218 2.93 1.95 8.41
C LEU A 218 2.35 0.80 7.59
N ALA A 219 2.91 0.56 6.40
CA ALA A 219 2.52 -0.51 5.50
C ALA A 219 3.74 -1.09 4.77
N GLY A 220 3.54 -2.22 4.09
CA GLY A 220 4.58 -2.93 3.32
C GLY A 220 5.26 -4.03 4.11
N GLY A 221 5.90 -4.96 3.37
CA GLY A 221 6.39 -6.22 3.94
C GLY A 221 7.44 -6.08 5.05
N LEU A 222 8.25 -5.02 5.09
CA LEU A 222 9.16 -4.76 6.21
C LEU A 222 8.38 -4.40 7.49
N MET A 223 7.26 -3.68 7.35
CA MET A 223 6.45 -3.27 8.49
C MET A 223 5.56 -4.40 9.05
N GLU A 224 5.43 -5.52 8.34
CA GLU A 224 4.81 -6.75 8.84
C GLU A 224 5.68 -7.44 9.90
N ASN A 225 7.01 -7.29 9.83
CA ASN A 225 7.93 -7.75 10.87
C ASN A 225 7.78 -6.88 12.13
N ALA A 226 7.28 -7.48 13.20
CA ALA A 226 6.97 -6.75 14.44
C ALA A 226 8.20 -6.09 15.09
N ARG A 227 9.35 -6.78 15.09
CA ARG A 227 10.61 -6.27 15.63
C ARG A 227 11.11 -5.09 14.80
N PHE A 228 11.18 -5.23 13.49
CA PHE A 228 11.57 -4.14 12.58
C PHE A 228 10.66 -2.93 12.76
N ARG A 229 9.35 -3.12 12.78
CA ARG A 229 8.37 -2.05 12.98
C ARG A 229 8.52 -1.33 14.31
N ALA A 230 8.78 -2.08 15.41
CA ALA A 230 8.99 -1.49 16.72
C ALA A 230 10.27 -0.66 16.79
N ASN A 231 11.37 -1.17 16.23
CA ASN A 231 12.66 -0.47 16.17
C ASN A 231 12.55 0.78 15.28
N PHE A 232 11.91 0.67 14.11
CA PHE A 232 11.61 1.82 13.25
C PHE A 232 10.79 2.88 14.00
N ALA A 233 9.77 2.49 14.76
CA ALA A 233 8.95 3.45 15.50
C ALA A 233 9.76 4.24 16.55
N ARG A 234 10.78 3.62 17.16
CA ARG A 234 11.75 4.30 18.04
C ARG A 234 12.61 5.30 17.25
N ALA A 235 13.20 4.87 16.14
CA ALA A 235 14.01 5.72 15.27
C ALA A 235 13.21 6.93 14.75
N ALA A 236 11.96 6.71 14.32
CA ALA A 236 11.08 7.77 13.86
C ALA A 236 10.75 8.81 14.93
N ARG A 237 10.54 8.38 16.19
CA ARG A 237 10.34 9.32 17.33
C ARG A 237 11.58 10.14 17.62
N LEU A 238 12.77 9.54 17.51
CA LEU A 238 14.04 10.27 17.66
C LEU A 238 14.24 11.29 16.53
N ALA A 239 14.01 10.90 15.28
CA ALA A 239 14.14 11.78 14.12
C ALA A 239 13.15 12.95 14.12
N LEU A 240 12.01 12.79 14.80
CA LEU A 240 10.96 13.79 14.98
C LEU A 240 10.90 14.33 16.42
N LYS A 241 12.05 14.29 17.15
CA LYS A 241 12.14 14.85 18.52
C LYS A 241 11.58 16.28 18.56
N GLY A 242 10.79 16.58 19.59
CA GLY A 242 10.08 17.86 19.71
C GLY A 242 8.74 17.94 18.99
N ARG A 243 8.35 16.89 18.22
CA ARG A 243 7.07 16.84 17.53
C ARG A 243 6.22 15.64 17.99
N LYS A 244 4.93 15.84 18.18
CA LYS A 244 4.00 14.76 18.59
C LYS A 244 3.74 13.82 17.42
N LEU A 245 4.39 12.64 17.40
CA LEU A 245 4.16 11.57 16.41
C LEU A 245 3.23 10.49 16.97
N VAL A 246 2.14 10.20 16.26
CA VAL A 246 1.19 9.15 16.60
C VAL A 246 1.08 8.16 15.44
N PHE A 247 1.32 6.88 15.72
CA PHE A 247 1.12 5.81 14.75
C PHE A 247 -0.34 5.35 14.74
N ILE A 248 -0.94 5.36 13.55
CA ILE A 248 -2.33 4.95 13.31
C ILE A 248 -2.32 3.54 12.71
N LYS A 249 -3.06 2.63 13.31
CA LYS A 249 -3.33 1.31 12.74
C LYS A 249 -4.46 1.44 11.72
N ALA A 250 -4.28 0.86 10.53
CA ALA A 250 -5.36 0.79 9.55
C ALA A 250 -6.57 0.03 10.14
N ALA A 251 -7.74 0.66 10.08
CA ALA A 251 -8.98 0.11 10.61
C ALA A 251 -9.76 -0.71 9.57
N LEU A 252 -9.39 -0.58 8.29
CA LEU A 252 -10.06 -1.21 7.15
C LEU A 252 -9.07 -2.05 6.35
N SER A 253 -9.56 -3.08 5.69
CA SER A 253 -8.82 -3.70 4.59
C SER A 253 -8.74 -2.76 3.38
N ALA A 254 -7.77 -2.95 2.49
CA ALA A 254 -7.64 -2.12 1.28
C ALA A 254 -8.87 -2.27 0.35
N GLY A 255 -9.49 -3.45 0.30
CA GLY A 255 -10.73 -3.68 -0.44
C GLY A 255 -11.92 -2.89 0.14
N GLU A 256 -12.11 -2.92 1.46
CA GLU A 256 -13.14 -2.13 2.13
C GLU A 256 -12.91 -0.63 1.99
N ALA A 257 -11.65 -0.20 2.07
CA ALA A 257 -11.28 1.20 1.84
C ALA A 257 -11.65 1.65 0.42
N ALA A 258 -11.35 0.82 -0.59
CA ALA A 258 -11.75 1.08 -1.97
C ALA A 258 -13.29 1.11 -2.14
N ALA A 259 -14.03 0.24 -1.45
CA ALA A 259 -15.50 0.25 -1.47
C ALA A 259 -16.07 1.54 -0.85
N ARG A 260 -15.50 2.02 0.25
CA ARG A 260 -15.92 3.30 0.86
C ARG A 260 -15.58 4.50 -0.02
N LEU A 261 -14.44 4.47 -0.73
CA LEU A 261 -14.10 5.46 -1.75
C LEU A 261 -15.13 5.44 -2.90
N ALA A 262 -15.59 4.25 -3.33
CA ALA A 262 -16.61 4.12 -4.36
C ALA A 262 -17.93 4.80 -3.95
N LEU A 263 -18.34 4.63 -2.69
CA LEU A 263 -19.54 5.26 -2.17
C LEU A 263 -19.41 6.80 -2.12
N GLN A 264 -18.21 7.33 -1.80
CA GLN A 264 -17.98 8.77 -1.82
C GLN A 264 -18.00 9.37 -3.22
N HIS A 265 -17.35 8.69 -4.19
CA HIS A 265 -17.30 9.14 -5.58
C HIS A 265 -18.67 9.03 -6.27
N GLY A 266 -19.49 8.05 -5.89
CA GLY A 266 -20.85 7.90 -6.42
C GLY A 266 -21.83 8.98 -5.93
N ARG A 267 -21.57 9.60 -4.78
CA ARG A 267 -22.39 10.72 -4.22
C ARG A 267 -21.96 12.09 -4.75
N ALA A 268 -20.78 12.20 -5.38
CA ALA A 268 -20.24 13.46 -5.89
C ALA A 268 -20.59 13.71 -7.38
N LYS A 269 -21.31 12.78 -8.01
CA LYS A 269 -21.94 12.90 -9.33
C LYS A 269 -23.44 13.16 -9.15
#